data_e7813498614ecf7e5ec14b76561466f8
#
_entry.id   e7813498614ecf7e5ec14b76561466f8
#
_cell.length_a   1.000
_cell.length_b   1.000
_cell.length_c   1.000
_cell.angle_alpha   90.00
_cell.angle_beta   90.00
_cell.angle_gamma   90.00
#
_symmetry.space_group_name_H-M   'P 1'
#
loop_
_entity.id
_entity.type
_entity.pdbx_description
1 polymer ?
#
loop_
_entity_poly.entity_id
_entity_poly.type
_entity_poly.pdbx_seq_one_letter_code
_entity_poly.pdbx_strand_id
1 'polypeptide(L)' 'NLATEKLKQIIDRAIEDLPEDLRTAFTLREFSGLSYEDITEVMDCPVGTVRSRIFRAREAIDKKIREAI' A
#
# COMPACT_ATOMS: atom_id res chain seq x y z
N ASN A 1 -1.51 -3.86 -22.59
CA ASN A 1 -2.54 -3.21 -23.40
C ASN A 1 -3.14 -2.00 -22.67
N LEU A 2 -4.07 -1.30 -23.27
CA LEU A 2 -4.67 -0.09 -22.71
C LEU A 2 -5.36 -0.34 -21.36
N ALA A 3 -6.08 -1.45 -21.23
CA ALA A 3 -6.77 -1.78 -19.99
C ALA A 3 -5.77 -2.01 -18.85
N THR A 4 -4.69 -2.70 -19.13
CA THR A 4 -3.64 -2.97 -18.14
C THR A 4 -2.92 -1.69 -17.73
N GLU A 5 -2.61 -0.83 -18.69
CA GLU A 5 -1.95 0.45 -18.43
C GLU A 5 -2.85 1.37 -17.60
N LYS A 6 -4.13 1.39 -17.92
CA LYS A 6 -5.08 2.23 -17.19
C LYS A 6 -5.22 1.75 -15.74
N LEU A 7 -5.30 0.44 -15.54
CA LEU A 7 -5.37 -0.12 -14.20
C LEU A 7 -4.11 0.20 -13.40
N LYS A 8 -2.95 0.09 -14.05
CA LYS A 8 -1.68 0.44 -13.40
C LYS A 8 -1.67 1.90 -12.96
N GLN A 9 -2.16 2.81 -13.80
CA GLN A 9 -2.24 4.22 -13.46
C GLN A 9 -3.15 4.48 -12.26
N ILE A 10 -4.28 3.78 -12.20
CA ILE A 10 -5.22 3.89 -11.07
C ILE A 10 -4.54 3.46 -9.78
N ILE A 11 -3.84 2.33 -9.82
CA ILE A 11 -3.13 1.79 -8.64
C ILE A 11 -2.01 2.74 -8.21
N ASP A 12 -1.20 3.21 -9.15
CA ASP A 12 -0.10 4.13 -8.84
C ASP A 12 -0.63 5.40 -8.19
N ARG A 13 -1.72 5.96 -8.70
CA ARG A 13 -2.32 7.16 -8.13
C ARG A 13 -2.90 6.88 -6.74
N ALA A 14 -3.54 5.72 -6.57
CA ALA A 14 -4.09 5.33 -5.27
C ALA A 14 -2.98 5.24 -4.22
N ILE A 15 -1.83 4.69 -4.59
CA ILE A 15 -0.68 4.60 -3.69
C ILE A 15 -0.17 6.00 -3.33
N GLU A 16 -0.03 6.88 -4.33
CA GLU A 16 0.41 8.25 -4.10
C GLU A 16 -0.52 9.02 -3.16
N ASP A 17 -1.80 8.74 -3.22
CA ASP A 17 -2.81 9.42 -2.40
C ASP A 17 -2.90 8.87 -0.98
N LEU A 18 -2.22 7.78 -0.66
CA LEU A 18 -2.23 7.23 0.69
C LEU A 18 -1.54 8.19 1.69
N PRO A 19 -2.02 8.23 2.93
CA PRO A 19 -1.25 8.87 4.00
C PRO A 19 0.15 8.28 4.06
N GLU A 20 1.11 9.08 4.44
CA GLU A 20 2.53 8.71 4.38
C GLU A 20 2.83 7.41 5.13
N ASP A 21 2.28 7.23 6.33
CA ASP A 21 2.54 6.03 7.13
C ASP A 21 1.99 4.76 6.47
N LEU A 22 0.81 4.85 5.85
CA LEU A 22 0.23 3.73 5.12
C LEU A 22 1.02 3.42 3.85
N ARG A 23 1.41 4.47 3.11
CA ARG A 23 2.18 4.31 1.89
C ARG A 23 3.53 3.67 2.17
N THR A 24 4.22 4.12 3.22
CA THR A 24 5.52 3.58 3.58
C THR A 24 5.43 2.11 3.93
N ALA A 25 4.50 1.72 4.81
CA ALA A 25 4.33 0.33 5.21
C ALA A 25 3.98 -0.56 4.01
N PHE A 26 3.05 -0.09 3.19
CA PHE A 26 2.62 -0.83 2.00
C PHE A 26 3.76 -1.02 1.00
N THR A 27 4.50 0.05 0.72
CA THR A 27 5.60 0.04 -0.23
C THR A 27 6.73 -0.88 0.23
N LEU A 28 7.08 -0.83 1.50
CA LEU A 28 8.12 -1.69 2.06
C LEU A 28 7.73 -3.16 1.93
N ARG A 29 6.47 -3.48 2.13
CA ARG A 29 5.99 -4.87 2.03
C ARG A 29 5.89 -5.34 0.57
N GLU A 30 5.22 -4.56 -0.27
CA GLU A 30 4.85 -5.02 -1.61
C GLU A 30 5.95 -4.82 -2.65
N PHE A 31 6.73 -3.76 -2.52
CA PHE A 31 7.78 -3.46 -3.51
C PHE A 31 9.17 -3.84 -3.03
N SER A 32 9.48 -3.61 -1.77
CA SER A 32 10.79 -3.97 -1.22
C SER A 32 10.85 -5.39 -0.68
N GLY A 33 9.71 -6.04 -0.51
CA GLY A 33 9.65 -7.42 -0.08
C GLY A 33 10.07 -7.67 1.36
N LEU A 34 10.03 -6.65 2.21
CA LEU A 34 10.42 -6.81 3.61
C LEU A 34 9.42 -7.64 4.40
N SER A 35 9.92 -8.38 5.39
CA SER A 35 9.07 -9.06 6.34
C SER A 35 8.39 -8.05 7.26
N TYR A 36 7.33 -8.47 7.95
CA TYR A 36 6.68 -7.61 8.94
C TYR A 36 7.65 -7.19 10.03
N GLU A 37 8.52 -8.10 10.47
CA GLU A 37 9.53 -7.79 11.49
C GLU A 37 10.49 -6.71 10.99
N ASP A 38 10.94 -6.81 9.75
CA ASP A 38 11.83 -5.81 9.16
C ASP A 38 11.15 -4.45 9.08
N ILE A 39 9.88 -4.41 8.67
CA ILE A 39 9.11 -3.18 8.60
C ILE A 39 8.96 -2.57 9.99
N THR A 40 8.73 -3.41 11.01
CA THR A 40 8.66 -2.98 12.40
C THR A 40 9.92 -2.22 12.80
N GLU A 41 11.08 -2.73 12.42
CA GLU A 41 12.35 -2.07 12.72
C GLU A 41 12.51 -0.76 11.95
N VAL A 42 12.19 -0.77 10.66
CA VAL A 42 12.31 0.43 9.82
C VAL A 42 11.40 1.54 10.31
N MET A 43 10.17 1.21 10.67
CA MET A 43 9.17 2.20 11.07
C MET A 43 9.09 2.44 12.56
N ASP A 44 9.85 1.67 13.33
CA ASP A 44 9.90 1.78 14.81
C ASP A 44 8.50 1.77 15.42
N CYS A 45 7.74 0.71 15.11
CA CYS A 45 6.37 0.54 15.62
C CYS A 45 6.07 -0.95 15.81
N PRO A 46 5.05 -1.27 16.64
CA PRO A 46 4.67 -2.67 16.87
C PRO A 46 4.18 -3.37 15.60
N VAL A 47 4.32 -4.68 15.54
CA VAL A 47 3.90 -5.48 14.38
C VAL A 47 2.41 -5.34 14.09
N GLY A 48 1.59 -5.20 15.11
CA GLY A 48 0.15 -4.97 14.93
C GLY A 48 -0.14 -3.67 14.20
N THR A 49 0.66 -2.64 14.46
CA THR A 49 0.55 -1.36 13.77
C THR A 49 0.93 -1.52 12.30
N VAL A 50 2.00 -2.27 12.01
CA VAL A 50 2.41 -2.54 10.63
C VAL A 50 1.29 -3.26 9.88
N ARG A 51 0.73 -4.30 10.46
CA ARG A 51 -0.37 -5.06 9.83
C ARG A 51 -1.58 -4.18 9.57
N SER A 52 -1.94 -3.36 10.54
CA SER A 52 -3.08 -2.45 10.42
C SER A 52 -2.87 -1.43 9.30
N ARG A 53 -1.67 -0.86 9.22
CA ARG A 53 -1.33 0.09 8.16
C ARG A 53 -1.40 -0.53 6.78
N ILE A 54 -0.86 -1.74 6.62
CA ILE A 54 -0.89 -2.45 5.33
C ILE A 54 -2.32 -2.79 4.95
N PHE A 55 -3.13 -3.24 5.91
CA PHE A 55 -4.54 -3.56 5.67
C PHE A 55 -5.30 -2.31 5.19
N ARG A 56 -5.13 -1.19 5.89
CA ARG A 56 -5.80 0.06 5.52
C ARG A 56 -5.36 0.56 4.16
N ALA A 57 -4.07 0.41 3.85
CA ALA A 57 -3.55 0.80 2.54
C ALA A 57 -4.21 -0.01 1.43
N ARG A 58 -4.31 -1.33 1.62
CA ARG A 58 -4.95 -2.21 0.65
C ARG A 58 -6.43 -1.88 0.47
N GLU A 59 -7.13 -1.60 1.56
CA GLU A 59 -8.53 -1.21 1.49
C GLU A 59 -8.73 0.07 0.69
N ALA A 60 -7.88 1.07 0.93
CA ALA A 60 -7.96 2.33 0.20
C ALA A 60 -7.70 2.16 -1.29
N ILE A 61 -6.72 1.33 -1.64
CA ILE A 61 -6.40 1.03 -3.04
C ILE A 61 -7.55 0.28 -3.70
N ASP A 62 -8.10 -0.74 -3.03
CA ASP A 62 -9.24 -1.50 -3.54
C ASP A 62 -10.45 -0.60 -3.79
N LYS A 63 -10.70 0.33 -2.89
CA LYS A 63 -11.80 1.27 -3.04
C LYS A 63 -11.63 2.11 -4.30
N LYS A 64 -10.42 2.61 -4.55
CA LYS A 64 -10.14 3.40 -5.75
C LYS A 64 -10.32 2.60 -7.02
N ILE A 65 -9.91 1.34 -7.01
CA ILE A 65 -10.10 0.45 -8.16
C ILE A 65 -11.58 0.24 -8.42
N ARG A 66 -12.35 -0.06 -7.38
CA ARG A 66 -13.80 -0.27 -7.51
C ARG A 66 -14.53 0.97 -8.01
N GLU A 67 -14.12 2.14 -7.57
CA GLU A 67 -14.73 3.40 -8.02
C GLU A 67 -14.40 3.73 -9.48
N ALA A 68 -13.29 3.21 -9.98
CA ALA A 68 -12.82 3.51 -11.32
C ALA A 68 -13.31 2.54 -12.39
N ILE A 69 -13.85 1.39 -11.99
CA ILE A 69 -14.39 0.40 -12.95
C ILE A 69 -15.97 0.38 -12.92
#